data_3506d9dfba348d9dcf43543d69c13ca0
#
_entry.id   3506d9dfba348d9dcf43543d69c13ca0
#
_cell.length_a   1.000
_cell.length_b   1.000
_cell.length_c   1.000
_cell.angle_alpha   90.00
_cell.angle_beta   90.00
_cell.angle_gamma   90.00
#
_symmetry.space_group_name_H-M   'P 1'
#
loop_
_entity.id
_entity.type
_entity.pdbx_description
1 polymer ?
#
loop_
_entity_poly.entity_id
_entity_poly.type
_entity_poly.pdbx_seq_one_letter_code
_entity_poly.pdbx_strand_id
1 'polypeptide(L)'
;MARCNRFLRVLLAFALLATGSAFSFPSLGRPNVVNPVTNTQSLSASILQKQSIQNVVSSTTNKISKRKAVKKIASRALLGLCAIALFQATTASPAWAAKKAVAEATEHLHTGQKVAKFFQSFGIPDLGVLALISALPVVELRGAVPVGVWMGLPISTVLPICILGNMIPIVPLLILLRNPKLKKLMDPILSRAEKKTSELGIGSAGKQWASLAAFVGIPLPGTGAWTGAMGAFLLGMPFALALSSIFTGVVSAGVIMSAITLMGKKGGIAALAVLFVFTGIEFFKGGESTTKQDFLEADPYWDQSAVPVNTYKNKAPFTGKVVSTKRIVGPKATGETCHIIIDHKGDFPYWEGQSWGVIPPGTREKDGKPHSVRLYSIASSRYGDDMSGKTGSLCVRRATYWCPELQAEDPAKKGICSNFLCDTQAGDVVQMTGPAGKVMLMPEEDPATDYIMVATGTGIAPYRGFIRRLFVEKTPAAEAYKGQAWLFLGVANSDALLYDDEWQEVKKNYPDNFRLDYALSREQTNKKGGKMYIQDKVEEYADEIFEKLENGAHMYFCGLKGMMPGIQDMLKSVAEAKGLDYDEWFKGLKAKKQIHIEVY
;
A
#
# COMPACT_ATOMS: atom_id res chain seq x y z
N MET A 1 37.90 -37.56 17.63
CA MET A 1 38.22 -37.05 16.28
C MET A 1 37.36 -37.66 15.15
N ALA A 2 37.01 -38.97 15.16
CA ALA A 2 36.24 -39.58 14.05
C ALA A 2 34.78 -39.11 13.91
N ARG A 3 34.10 -38.66 14.98
CA ARG A 3 32.71 -38.14 14.91
C ARG A 3 32.60 -36.71 14.37
N CYS A 4 33.64 -35.91 14.55
CA CYS A 4 33.68 -34.53 14.04
C CYS A 4 33.81 -34.49 12.52
N ASN A 5 34.54 -35.48 11.94
CA ASN A 5 34.77 -35.56 10.50
C ASN A 5 33.54 -36.01 9.69
N ARG A 6 32.59 -36.76 10.30
CA ARG A 6 31.31 -37.09 9.66
C ARG A 6 30.34 -35.91 9.59
N PHE A 7 30.32 -35.08 10.64
CA PHE A 7 29.46 -33.92 10.69
C PHE A 7 29.93 -32.82 9.72
N LEU A 8 31.24 -32.65 9.59
CA LEU A 8 31.82 -31.70 8.63
C LEU A 8 31.55 -32.13 7.16
N ARG A 9 31.57 -33.43 6.87
CA ARG A 9 31.23 -33.97 5.53
C ARG A 9 29.74 -33.81 5.19
N VAL A 10 28.85 -33.91 6.15
CA VAL A 10 27.42 -33.66 5.96
C VAL A 10 27.15 -32.16 5.73
N LEU A 11 27.84 -31.27 6.45
CA LEU A 11 27.76 -29.82 6.22
C LEU A 11 28.35 -29.40 4.87
N LEU A 12 29.45 -30.01 4.42
CA LEU A 12 30.02 -29.74 3.10
C LEU A 12 29.10 -30.28 1.98
N ALA A 13 28.46 -31.43 2.17
CA ALA A 13 27.50 -32.00 1.23
C ALA A 13 26.24 -31.12 1.11
N PHE A 14 25.77 -30.53 2.22
CA PHE A 14 24.68 -29.57 2.20
C PHE A 14 25.05 -28.24 1.53
N ALA A 15 26.28 -27.75 1.72
CA ALA A 15 26.78 -26.55 1.05
C ALA A 15 26.92 -26.74 -0.48
N LEU A 16 27.33 -27.94 -0.92
CA LEU A 16 27.44 -28.30 -2.36
C LEU A 16 26.06 -28.51 -3.02
N LEU A 17 25.06 -28.96 -2.27
CA LEU A 17 23.68 -29.08 -2.77
C LEU A 17 22.97 -27.70 -2.86
N ALA A 18 23.40 -26.71 -2.11
CA ALA A 18 22.86 -25.35 -2.16
C ALA A 18 23.39 -24.51 -3.32
N THR A 19 24.52 -24.91 -3.94
CA THR A 19 25.13 -24.22 -5.10
C THR A 19 24.72 -24.90 -6.41
N GLY A 20 23.43 -25.05 -6.68
CA GLY A 20 22.82 -25.69 -7.83
C GLY A 20 23.59 -25.52 -9.13
N SER A 21 24.42 -26.49 -9.47
CA SER A 21 24.99 -26.68 -10.82
C SER A 21 23.92 -27.25 -11.75
N ALA A 22 23.56 -26.46 -12.74
CA ALA A 22 22.65 -26.81 -13.79
C ALA A 22 23.21 -27.99 -14.64
N PHE A 23 22.49 -29.08 -14.66
CA PHE A 23 22.68 -30.14 -15.68
C PHE A 23 21.71 -29.90 -16.83
N SER A 24 22.27 -29.73 -18.02
CA SER A 24 21.59 -29.68 -19.31
C SER A 24 21.19 -31.08 -19.75
N PHE A 25 19.98 -31.26 -20.24
CA PHE A 25 19.61 -32.41 -21.08
C PHE A 25 19.01 -31.95 -22.42
N PRO A 26 19.19 -32.74 -23.49
CA PRO A 26 19.15 -32.25 -24.86
C PRO A 26 17.76 -32.31 -25.52
N SER A 27 17.69 -31.58 -26.61
CA SER A 27 16.59 -31.39 -27.55
C SER A 27 16.14 -32.66 -28.28
N LEU A 28 14.82 -32.79 -28.52
CA LEU A 28 14.28 -33.60 -29.60
C LEU A 28 13.04 -32.95 -30.24
N GLY A 29 13.18 -32.70 -31.52
CA GLY A 29 12.18 -32.98 -32.55
C GLY A 29 11.22 -31.85 -32.99
N ARG A 30 11.53 -31.20 -34.12
CA ARG A 30 10.54 -30.65 -35.06
C ARG A 30 9.82 -31.76 -35.82
N PRO A 31 8.60 -31.55 -36.43
CA PRO A 31 8.57 -31.02 -37.78
C PRO A 31 7.35 -30.16 -38.25
N ASN A 32 7.63 -29.41 -39.33
CA ASN A 32 6.89 -29.10 -40.56
C ASN A 32 5.64 -28.23 -40.54
N VAL A 33 5.76 -27.06 -41.10
CA VAL A 33 5.63 -26.54 -42.49
C VAL A 33 4.25 -26.69 -43.13
N VAL A 34 3.58 -25.58 -43.38
CA VAL A 34 2.83 -25.27 -44.63
C VAL A 34 2.76 -23.73 -44.82
N ASN A 35 3.25 -23.28 -45.97
CA ASN A 35 3.06 -21.97 -46.62
C ASN A 35 2.07 -22.13 -47.79
N PRO A 36 1.76 -21.13 -48.61
CA PRO A 36 1.36 -19.73 -48.43
C PRO A 36 0.10 -19.36 -49.24
N VAL A 37 -0.50 -18.17 -49.04
CA VAL A 37 -1.17 -17.44 -50.16
C VAL A 37 -1.01 -15.94 -49.96
N THR A 38 -0.56 -15.33 -51.01
CA THR A 38 -0.33 -13.91 -51.30
C THR A 38 -1.60 -13.06 -51.30
N ASN A 39 -1.52 -11.83 -50.77
CA ASN A 39 -2.07 -10.70 -51.53
C ASN A 39 -1.39 -9.37 -51.15
N THR A 40 -0.96 -8.69 -52.17
CA THR A 40 -0.30 -7.40 -52.21
C THR A 40 -1.32 -6.26 -52.23
N GLN A 41 -1.25 -5.35 -51.27
CA GLN A 41 -1.51 -3.92 -51.41
C GLN A 41 -1.60 -3.26 -50.02
N SER A 42 -0.54 -2.58 -49.60
CA SER A 42 -0.52 -1.36 -48.77
C SER A 42 0.92 -1.10 -48.25
N LEU A 43 1.76 -0.60 -49.14
CA LEU A 43 3.20 -0.41 -48.87
C LEU A 43 3.55 1.09 -48.70
N SER A 44 2.82 1.84 -47.88
CA SER A 44 3.23 3.22 -47.56
C SER A 44 2.97 3.69 -46.15
N ALA A 45 2.14 3.01 -45.36
CA ALA A 45 1.91 3.36 -43.93
C ALA A 45 2.80 2.57 -42.95
N SER A 46 3.46 1.50 -43.41
CA SER A 46 4.23 0.59 -42.53
C SER A 46 5.67 1.05 -42.26
N ILE A 47 6.23 1.99 -43.02
CA ILE A 47 7.64 2.41 -42.88
C ILE A 47 7.81 3.42 -41.73
N LEU A 48 6.88 4.37 -41.56
CA LEU A 48 6.91 5.34 -40.44
C LEU A 48 6.61 4.70 -39.09
N GLN A 49 5.76 3.69 -39.04
CA GLN A 49 5.44 2.97 -37.83
C GLN A 49 6.56 2.01 -37.37
N LYS A 50 7.32 1.42 -38.31
CA LYS A 50 8.49 0.62 -38.01
C LYS A 50 9.66 1.44 -37.47
N GLN A 51 9.89 2.65 -37.95
CA GLN A 51 10.94 3.52 -37.40
C GLN A 51 10.64 4.01 -35.97
N SER A 52 9.39 4.30 -35.66
CA SER A 52 8.95 4.66 -34.31
C SER A 52 9.14 3.51 -33.33
N ILE A 53 8.77 2.29 -33.71
CA ILE A 53 8.91 1.10 -32.85
C ILE A 53 10.38 0.72 -32.67
N GLN A 54 11.22 0.83 -33.69
CA GLN A 54 12.66 0.57 -33.56
C GLN A 54 13.36 1.56 -32.64
N ASN A 55 12.97 2.83 -32.65
CA ASN A 55 13.54 3.84 -31.73
C ASN A 55 13.10 3.63 -30.27
N VAL A 56 11.88 3.17 -30.02
CA VAL A 56 11.40 2.83 -28.68
C VAL A 56 12.06 1.54 -28.16
N VAL A 57 12.18 0.51 -29.00
CA VAL A 57 12.84 -0.77 -28.66
C VAL A 57 14.34 -0.56 -28.42
N SER A 58 15.03 0.26 -29.21
CA SER A 58 16.46 0.55 -29.01
C SER A 58 16.73 1.38 -27.75
N SER A 59 15.84 2.30 -27.39
CA SER A 59 15.96 3.07 -26.14
C SER A 59 15.69 2.23 -24.90
N THR A 60 14.73 1.29 -24.98
CA THR A 60 14.36 0.40 -23.87
C THR A 60 15.40 -0.70 -23.66
N THR A 61 15.94 -1.29 -24.74
CA THR A 61 17.04 -2.29 -24.66
C THR A 61 18.32 -1.66 -24.14
N ASN A 62 18.62 -0.40 -24.48
CA ASN A 62 19.79 0.30 -23.98
C ASN A 62 19.68 0.64 -22.47
N LYS A 63 18.46 0.97 -21.98
CA LYS A 63 18.18 1.13 -20.54
C LYS A 63 18.28 -0.19 -19.77
N ILE A 64 17.78 -1.30 -20.33
CA ILE A 64 17.84 -2.63 -19.70
C ILE A 64 19.28 -3.16 -19.70
N SER A 65 20.05 -2.95 -20.78
CA SER A 65 21.47 -3.30 -20.87
C SER A 65 22.31 -2.54 -19.85
N LYS A 66 22.11 -1.22 -19.69
CA LYS A 66 22.81 -0.42 -18.67
C LYS A 66 22.46 -0.85 -17.25
N ARG A 67 21.18 -1.20 -16.95
CA ARG A 67 20.80 -1.73 -15.62
C ARG A 67 21.39 -3.11 -15.33
N LYS A 68 21.49 -3.99 -16.32
CA LYS A 68 22.15 -5.31 -16.18
C LYS A 68 23.67 -5.16 -16.02
N ALA A 69 24.31 -4.22 -16.71
CA ALA A 69 25.73 -3.93 -16.58
C ALA A 69 26.07 -3.37 -15.19
N VAL A 70 25.27 -2.41 -14.66
CA VAL A 70 25.47 -1.85 -13.32
C VAL A 70 25.29 -2.91 -12.23
N LYS A 71 24.26 -3.79 -12.33
CA LYS A 71 24.09 -4.91 -11.38
C LYS A 71 25.26 -5.90 -11.45
N LYS A 72 25.80 -6.17 -12.64
CA LYS A 72 26.93 -7.09 -12.82
C LYS A 72 28.26 -6.48 -12.34
N ILE A 73 28.43 -5.15 -12.40
CA ILE A 73 29.57 -4.43 -11.86
C ILE A 73 29.49 -4.36 -10.33
N ALA A 74 28.31 -4.08 -9.77
CA ALA A 74 28.10 -4.04 -8.32
C ALA A 74 28.33 -5.41 -7.66
N SER A 75 27.83 -6.50 -8.27
CA SER A 75 28.06 -7.86 -7.76
C SER A 75 29.53 -8.30 -7.88
N ARG A 76 30.24 -7.89 -8.95
CA ARG A 76 31.67 -8.19 -9.11
C ARG A 76 32.55 -7.36 -8.19
N ALA A 77 32.19 -6.09 -7.92
CA ALA A 77 32.87 -5.24 -6.96
C ALA A 77 32.71 -5.78 -5.52
N LEU A 78 31.51 -6.27 -5.15
CA LEU A 78 31.26 -6.88 -3.85
C LEU A 78 32.05 -8.19 -3.66
N LEU A 79 32.08 -9.06 -4.68
CA LEU A 79 32.88 -10.29 -4.68
C LEU A 79 34.39 -9.99 -4.66
N GLY A 80 34.84 -8.95 -5.36
CA GLY A 80 36.25 -8.50 -5.35
C GLY A 80 36.67 -7.97 -3.98
N LEU A 81 35.83 -7.17 -3.31
CA LEU A 81 36.10 -6.67 -1.97
C LEU A 81 36.13 -7.78 -0.91
N CYS A 82 35.23 -8.78 -1.01
CA CYS A 82 35.26 -9.96 -0.15
C CYS A 82 36.50 -10.82 -0.38
N ALA A 83 36.92 -10.99 -1.64
CA ALA A 83 38.15 -11.74 -1.96
C ALA A 83 39.43 -11.05 -1.49
N ILE A 84 39.52 -9.72 -1.60
CA ILE A 84 40.64 -8.91 -1.10
C ILE A 84 40.67 -8.94 0.42
N ALA A 85 39.53 -8.84 1.10
CA ALA A 85 39.46 -8.92 2.56
C ALA A 85 39.87 -10.32 3.09
N LEU A 86 39.45 -11.39 2.39
CA LEU A 86 39.88 -12.75 2.70
C LEU A 86 41.37 -12.97 2.45
N PHE A 87 41.92 -12.45 1.37
CA PHE A 87 43.34 -12.58 1.05
C PHE A 87 44.24 -11.80 2.06
N GLN A 88 43.80 -10.61 2.47
CA GLN A 88 44.54 -9.85 3.50
C GLN A 88 44.42 -10.47 4.91
N ALA A 89 43.30 -11.13 5.21
CA ALA A 89 43.09 -11.83 6.48
C ALA A 89 43.95 -13.10 6.61
N THR A 90 44.32 -13.74 5.50
CA THR A 90 45.18 -14.94 5.51
C THR A 90 46.69 -14.63 5.58
N THR A 91 47.10 -13.40 5.31
CA THR A 91 48.54 -12.99 5.27
C THR A 91 48.99 -12.24 6.52
N ALA A 92 48.11 -11.82 7.43
CA ALA A 92 48.48 -11.16 8.69
C ALA A 92 48.58 -12.19 9.82
N SER A 93 49.74 -12.30 10.46
CA SER A 93 49.95 -13.20 11.59
C SER A 93 49.06 -12.79 12.79
N PRO A 94 48.28 -13.71 13.36
CA PRO A 94 47.19 -13.40 14.30
C PRO A 94 47.64 -12.88 15.67
N ALA A 95 48.88 -13.17 16.07
CA ALA A 95 49.35 -12.90 17.44
C ALA A 95 49.64 -11.42 17.74
N TRP A 96 50.00 -10.61 16.72
CA TRP A 96 50.32 -9.19 16.92
C TRP A 96 49.06 -8.31 17.00
N ALA A 97 48.03 -8.60 16.22
CA ALA A 97 46.78 -7.83 16.23
C ALA A 97 45.98 -8.07 17.53
N ALA A 98 46.04 -9.29 18.08
CA ALA A 98 45.37 -9.63 19.34
C ALA A 98 46.03 -8.91 20.55
N LYS A 99 47.35 -8.84 20.65
CA LYS A 99 48.02 -8.16 21.75
C LYS A 99 47.81 -6.64 21.78
N LYS A 100 47.69 -5.98 20.62
CA LYS A 100 47.46 -4.53 20.56
C LYS A 100 46.02 -4.13 20.88
N ALA A 101 45.05 -4.98 20.54
CA ALA A 101 43.64 -4.77 20.87
C ALA A 101 43.35 -4.96 22.39
N VAL A 102 44.10 -5.85 23.06
CA VAL A 102 43.93 -6.11 24.49
C VAL A 102 44.52 -5.00 25.36
N ALA A 103 45.57 -4.31 24.92
CA ALA A 103 46.24 -3.25 25.69
C ALA A 103 45.48 -1.91 25.72
N GLU A 104 44.58 -1.63 24.73
CA GLU A 104 43.82 -0.38 24.64
C GLU A 104 42.37 -0.45 25.20
N ALA A 105 41.91 -1.63 25.72
CA ALA A 105 40.49 -1.88 26.07
C ALA A 105 40.22 -1.94 27.57
N THR A 106 40.99 -1.23 28.42
CA THR A 106 40.90 -1.43 29.88
C THR A 106 39.83 -0.58 30.60
N GLU A 107 39.00 0.24 29.95
CA GLU A 107 38.08 1.10 30.74
C GLU A 107 36.57 0.95 30.50
N HIS A 108 36.05 0.40 29.40
CA HIS A 108 34.61 0.18 29.26
C HIS A 108 34.26 -1.12 28.51
N LEU A 109 33.86 -2.13 29.28
CA LEU A 109 33.33 -3.40 28.74
C LEU A 109 31.99 -3.17 27.98
N HIS A 110 31.99 -3.49 26.69
CA HIS A 110 30.76 -3.51 25.87
C HIS A 110 29.81 -4.63 26.32
N THR A 111 28.51 -4.48 26.02
CA THR A 111 27.46 -5.41 26.48
C THR A 111 27.77 -6.87 26.17
N GLY A 112 28.28 -7.18 24.96
CA GLY A 112 28.67 -8.55 24.60
C GLY A 112 29.79 -9.13 25.46
N GLN A 113 30.75 -8.30 25.86
CA GLN A 113 31.85 -8.69 26.74
C GLN A 113 31.39 -8.95 28.19
N LYS A 114 30.43 -8.17 28.68
CA LYS A 114 29.79 -8.39 29.98
C LYS A 114 29.05 -9.73 30.01
N VAL A 115 28.33 -10.05 28.94
CA VAL A 115 27.62 -11.32 28.77
C VAL A 115 28.61 -12.49 28.68
N ALA A 116 29.74 -12.32 27.99
CA ALA A 116 30.78 -13.35 27.91
C ALA A 116 31.38 -13.65 29.30
N LYS A 117 31.75 -12.61 30.06
CA LYS A 117 32.25 -12.77 31.42
C LYS A 117 31.24 -13.41 32.38
N PHE A 118 29.96 -13.09 32.23
CA PHE A 118 28.89 -13.71 32.98
C PHE A 118 28.84 -15.23 32.73
N PHE A 119 28.87 -15.69 31.50
CA PHE A 119 28.87 -17.11 31.19
C PHE A 119 30.18 -17.81 31.59
N GLN A 120 31.34 -17.14 31.44
CA GLN A 120 32.62 -17.67 31.93
C GLN A 120 32.63 -17.90 33.44
N SER A 121 31.93 -17.07 34.22
CA SER A 121 31.84 -17.24 35.68
C SER A 121 31.17 -18.55 36.11
N PHE A 122 30.42 -19.23 35.24
CA PHE A 122 29.87 -20.56 35.44
C PHE A 122 30.82 -21.72 35.05
N GLY A 123 32.06 -21.43 34.69
CA GLY A 123 33.04 -22.44 34.27
C GLY A 123 32.82 -23.00 32.87
N ILE A 124 32.03 -22.32 32.02
CA ILE A 124 31.77 -22.75 30.65
C ILE A 124 33.03 -22.45 29.80
N PRO A 125 33.54 -23.43 29.00
CA PRO A 125 34.66 -23.19 28.09
C PRO A 125 34.37 -22.09 27.08
N ASP A 126 35.36 -21.35 26.65
CA ASP A 126 35.24 -20.20 25.75
C ASP A 126 34.46 -20.48 24.47
N LEU A 127 34.63 -21.64 23.87
CA LEU A 127 33.85 -22.05 22.70
C LEU A 127 32.36 -22.26 23.00
N GLY A 128 32.05 -22.76 24.22
CA GLY A 128 30.68 -22.91 24.69
C GLY A 128 30.02 -21.55 24.96
N VAL A 129 30.76 -20.64 25.61
CA VAL A 129 30.31 -19.25 25.84
C VAL A 129 30.01 -18.56 24.53
N LEU A 130 30.87 -18.70 23.53
CA LEU A 130 30.71 -18.10 22.22
C LEU A 130 29.47 -18.64 21.48
N ALA A 131 29.24 -19.95 21.55
CA ALA A 131 28.06 -20.60 20.98
C ALA A 131 26.76 -20.11 21.65
N LEU A 132 26.75 -20.00 23.00
CA LEU A 132 25.62 -19.51 23.78
C LEU A 132 25.30 -18.05 23.43
N ILE A 133 26.30 -17.19 23.37
CA ILE A 133 26.12 -15.76 23.00
C ILE A 133 25.51 -15.65 21.60
N SER A 134 26.00 -16.48 20.66
CA SER A 134 25.48 -16.49 19.29
C SER A 134 24.04 -17.02 19.19
N ALA A 135 23.61 -17.85 20.14
CA ALA A 135 22.26 -18.40 20.22
C ALA A 135 21.23 -17.38 20.75
N LEU A 136 21.66 -16.34 21.47
CA LEU A 136 20.76 -15.35 22.08
C LEU A 136 20.08 -14.46 21.03
N PRO A 137 18.77 -14.17 21.16
CA PRO A 137 17.99 -13.43 20.16
C PRO A 137 18.39 -11.96 20.03
N VAL A 138 19.09 -11.37 21.00
CA VAL A 138 19.49 -9.95 21.00
C VAL A 138 20.91 -9.75 20.48
N VAL A 139 21.82 -10.66 20.85
CA VAL A 139 23.25 -10.55 20.53
C VAL A 139 23.58 -11.23 19.22
N GLU A 140 23.08 -12.46 19.06
CA GLU A 140 23.25 -13.30 17.87
C GLU A 140 24.73 -13.43 17.39
N LEU A 141 24.92 -13.94 16.20
CA LEU A 141 26.22 -14.04 15.55
C LEU A 141 26.92 -12.67 15.43
N ARG A 142 26.17 -11.59 15.27
CA ARG A 142 26.72 -10.23 15.04
C ARG A 142 27.48 -9.70 16.25
N GLY A 143 26.99 -9.99 17.44
CA GLY A 143 27.70 -9.66 18.68
C GLY A 143 28.72 -10.72 19.09
N ALA A 144 28.46 -12.00 18.78
CA ALA A 144 29.33 -13.10 19.13
C ALA A 144 30.66 -13.08 18.38
N VAL A 145 30.69 -12.74 17.09
CA VAL A 145 31.94 -12.69 16.28
C VAL A 145 32.96 -11.68 16.87
N PRO A 146 32.61 -10.41 17.13
CA PRO A 146 33.53 -9.48 17.81
C PRO A 146 34.00 -9.96 19.19
N VAL A 147 33.10 -10.60 19.97
CA VAL A 147 33.42 -11.13 21.28
C VAL A 147 34.45 -12.28 21.17
N GLY A 148 34.28 -13.20 20.23
CA GLY A 148 35.21 -14.31 20.01
C GLY A 148 36.61 -13.82 19.62
N VAL A 149 36.70 -12.80 18.77
CA VAL A 149 38.00 -12.16 18.41
C VAL A 149 38.59 -11.44 19.62
N TRP A 150 37.77 -10.77 20.44
CA TRP A 150 38.22 -10.15 21.69
C TRP A 150 38.75 -11.20 22.69
N MET A 151 38.15 -12.39 22.76
CA MET A 151 38.64 -13.51 23.59
C MET A 151 39.95 -14.11 23.08
N GLY A 152 40.51 -13.59 21.96
CA GLY A 152 41.74 -14.07 21.37
C GLY A 152 41.63 -15.32 20.53
N LEU A 153 40.41 -15.75 20.20
CA LEU A 153 40.15 -16.93 19.39
C LEU A 153 40.41 -16.62 17.90
N PRO A 154 41.02 -17.53 17.11
CA PRO A 154 41.20 -17.32 15.68
C PRO A 154 39.85 -17.32 14.95
N ILE A 155 39.70 -16.46 13.96
CA ILE A 155 38.44 -16.30 13.21
C ILE A 155 37.96 -17.58 12.52
N SER A 156 38.90 -18.46 12.16
CA SER A 156 38.64 -19.80 11.63
C SER A 156 37.86 -20.71 12.63
N THR A 157 37.95 -20.41 13.92
CA THR A 157 37.22 -21.11 14.99
C THR A 157 35.98 -20.31 15.37
N VAL A 158 36.07 -18.99 15.47
CA VAL A 158 34.97 -18.11 15.86
C VAL A 158 33.80 -18.22 14.89
N LEU A 159 34.06 -18.09 13.58
CA LEU A 159 32.99 -18.06 12.58
C LEU A 159 32.14 -19.35 12.55
N PRO A 160 32.70 -20.58 12.48
CA PRO A 160 31.91 -21.81 12.50
C PRO A 160 31.13 -21.99 13.81
N ILE A 161 31.72 -21.67 14.96
CA ILE A 161 31.06 -21.78 16.26
C ILE A 161 29.89 -20.81 16.36
N CYS A 162 30.05 -19.57 15.90
CA CYS A 162 28.98 -18.57 15.88
C CYS A 162 27.84 -18.97 14.92
N ILE A 163 28.15 -19.50 13.75
CA ILE A 163 27.12 -20.00 12.80
C ILE A 163 26.34 -21.13 13.44
N LEU A 164 27.01 -22.13 14.02
CA LEU A 164 26.38 -23.27 14.67
C LEU A 164 25.53 -22.80 15.86
N GLY A 165 26.08 -21.96 16.72
CA GLY A 165 25.39 -21.42 17.89
C GLY A 165 24.11 -20.68 17.49
N ASN A 166 24.17 -19.86 16.45
CA ASN A 166 23.01 -19.10 15.96
C ASN A 166 21.93 -20.02 15.35
N MET A 167 22.31 -21.11 14.68
CA MET A 167 21.36 -22.02 14.05
C MET A 167 20.71 -23.01 15.04
N ILE A 168 21.31 -23.30 16.19
CA ILE A 168 20.77 -24.24 17.19
C ILE A 168 19.33 -23.87 17.59
N PRO A 169 19.00 -22.66 18.01
CA PRO A 169 17.64 -22.30 18.42
C PRO A 169 16.66 -22.17 17.25
N ILE A 170 17.13 -21.97 16.04
CA ILE A 170 16.28 -21.72 14.86
C ILE A 170 15.53 -22.97 14.43
N VAL A 171 16.17 -24.15 14.51
CA VAL A 171 15.52 -25.41 14.15
C VAL A 171 14.30 -25.71 15.02
N PRO A 172 14.40 -25.76 16.38
CA PRO A 172 13.24 -25.96 17.21
C PRO A 172 12.22 -24.81 17.10
N LEU A 173 12.66 -23.58 16.90
CA LEU A 173 11.76 -22.43 16.68
C LEU A 173 10.90 -22.62 15.41
N LEU A 174 11.50 -22.98 14.29
CA LEU A 174 10.78 -23.25 13.05
C LEU A 174 9.80 -24.44 13.18
N ILE A 175 10.15 -25.46 13.97
CA ILE A 175 9.25 -26.59 14.27
C ILE A 175 8.09 -26.14 15.14
N LEU A 176 8.35 -25.35 16.18
CA LEU A 176 7.34 -24.79 17.08
C LEU A 176 6.33 -23.90 16.32
N LEU A 177 6.83 -23.01 15.47
CA LEU A 177 6.00 -22.12 14.67
C LEU A 177 5.08 -22.88 13.69
N ARG A 178 5.38 -24.14 13.36
CA ARG A 178 4.54 -25.01 12.53
C ARG A 178 3.41 -25.72 13.29
N ASN A 179 3.35 -25.57 14.60
CA ASN A 179 2.28 -26.17 15.39
C ASN A 179 0.91 -25.70 14.89
N PRO A 180 -0.03 -26.59 14.53
CA PRO A 180 -1.33 -26.22 13.98
C PRO A 180 -2.17 -25.35 14.91
N LYS A 181 -1.99 -25.48 16.22
CA LYS A 181 -2.67 -24.63 17.22
C LYS A 181 -2.15 -23.18 17.14
N LEU A 182 -0.84 -23.01 17.02
CA LEU A 182 -0.22 -21.68 16.87
C LEU A 182 -0.56 -21.06 15.52
N LYS A 183 -0.55 -21.86 14.45
CA LYS A 183 -0.95 -21.42 13.12
C LYS A 183 -2.38 -20.89 13.15
N LYS A 184 -3.33 -21.63 13.72
CA LYS A 184 -4.74 -21.22 13.84
C LYS A 184 -4.93 -19.93 14.66
N LEU A 185 -4.12 -19.73 15.70
CA LEU A 185 -4.13 -18.48 16.49
C LEU A 185 -3.60 -17.28 15.69
N MET A 186 -2.65 -17.52 14.79
CA MET A 186 -1.97 -16.50 13.99
C MET A 186 -2.57 -16.33 12.59
N ASP A 187 -3.59 -17.11 12.20
CA ASP A 187 -4.23 -17.06 10.87
C ASP A 187 -4.61 -15.63 10.40
N PRO A 188 -5.15 -14.74 11.26
CA PRO A 188 -5.47 -13.38 10.82
C PRO A 188 -4.25 -12.54 10.43
N ILE A 189 -3.07 -12.88 10.99
CA ILE A 189 -1.80 -12.20 10.70
C ILE A 189 -1.13 -12.86 9.48
N LEU A 190 -1.18 -14.20 9.42
CA LEU A 190 -0.60 -14.99 8.33
C LEU A 190 -1.28 -14.68 7.00
N SER A 191 -2.61 -14.66 6.96
CA SER A 191 -3.37 -14.33 5.75
C SER A 191 -3.05 -12.92 5.22
N ARG A 192 -2.85 -11.94 6.11
CA ARG A 192 -2.41 -10.59 5.73
C ARG A 192 -0.98 -10.58 5.20
N ALA A 193 -0.08 -11.37 5.80
CA ALA A 193 1.31 -11.45 5.37
C ALA A 193 1.46 -12.16 4.03
N GLU A 194 0.74 -13.28 3.83
CA GLU A 194 0.70 -14.02 2.56
C GLU A 194 0.17 -13.14 1.42
N LYS A 195 -0.91 -12.39 1.68
CA LYS A 195 -1.48 -11.44 0.72
C LYS A 195 -0.48 -10.36 0.33
N LYS A 196 0.17 -9.74 1.31
CA LYS A 196 1.17 -8.70 1.08
C LYS A 196 2.42 -9.21 0.35
N THR A 197 2.75 -10.48 0.53
CA THR A 197 3.89 -11.14 -0.13
C THR A 197 3.60 -11.43 -1.60
N SER A 198 2.37 -11.85 -1.92
CA SER A 198 1.92 -12.02 -3.30
C SER A 198 1.90 -10.67 -4.05
N GLU A 199 1.41 -9.61 -3.42
CA GLU A 199 1.41 -8.24 -3.95
C GLU A 199 2.83 -7.73 -4.29
N LEU A 200 3.83 -8.07 -3.47
CA LEU A 200 5.24 -7.71 -3.71
C LEU A 200 5.91 -8.58 -4.80
N GLY A 201 5.18 -9.48 -5.45
CA GLY A 201 5.70 -10.37 -6.48
C GLY A 201 6.74 -11.38 -5.93
N ILE A 202 6.74 -11.62 -4.61
CA ILE A 202 7.63 -12.56 -3.90
C ILE A 202 6.99 -13.97 -3.84
N GLY A 203 5.93 -14.21 -4.58
CA GLY A 203 5.17 -15.46 -4.54
C GLY A 203 5.93 -16.71 -5.01
N SER A 204 7.01 -16.58 -5.80
CA SER A 204 7.80 -17.76 -6.20
C SER A 204 8.77 -18.18 -5.10
N ALA A 205 8.91 -19.49 -4.88
CA ALA A 205 9.80 -20.07 -3.87
C ALA A 205 11.24 -19.56 -3.94
N GLY A 206 11.77 -19.35 -5.14
CA GLY A 206 13.12 -18.79 -5.34
C GLY A 206 13.24 -17.33 -4.91
N LYS A 207 12.22 -16.49 -5.14
CA LYS A 207 12.22 -15.10 -4.69
C LYS A 207 12.06 -15.01 -3.17
N GLN A 208 11.20 -15.80 -2.57
CA GLN A 208 11.05 -15.90 -1.11
C GLN A 208 12.38 -16.29 -0.46
N TRP A 209 13.04 -17.32 -0.98
CA TRP A 209 14.35 -17.77 -0.51
C TRP A 209 15.39 -16.66 -0.58
N ALA A 210 15.53 -16.01 -1.73
CA ALA A 210 16.53 -14.97 -1.96
C ALA A 210 16.27 -13.73 -1.09
N SER A 211 15.01 -13.31 -0.94
CA SER A 211 14.63 -12.16 -0.12
C SER A 211 14.91 -12.41 1.36
N LEU A 212 14.57 -13.60 1.87
CA LEU A 212 14.83 -13.96 3.26
C LEU A 212 16.32 -14.13 3.53
N ALA A 213 17.07 -14.76 2.62
CA ALA A 213 18.53 -14.90 2.73
C ALA A 213 19.23 -13.53 2.75
N ALA A 214 18.80 -12.60 1.89
CA ALA A 214 19.30 -11.23 1.87
C ALA A 214 18.94 -10.48 3.18
N PHE A 215 17.71 -10.59 3.65
CA PHE A 215 17.26 -9.98 4.90
C PHE A 215 18.09 -10.42 6.11
N VAL A 216 18.32 -11.74 6.25
CA VAL A 216 19.15 -12.30 7.32
C VAL A 216 20.63 -12.01 7.11
N GLY A 217 21.09 -11.93 5.86
CA GLY A 217 22.51 -11.74 5.50
C GLY A 217 23.04 -10.32 5.70
N ILE A 218 22.17 -9.31 5.71
CA ILE A 218 22.57 -7.93 5.97
C ILE A 218 22.70 -7.72 7.48
N PRO A 219 23.89 -7.36 8.02
CA PRO A 219 24.11 -7.27 9.45
C PRO A 219 23.54 -5.97 10.07
N LEU A 220 22.23 -5.74 9.95
CA LEU A 220 21.51 -4.63 10.56
C LEU A 220 20.83 -5.07 11.88
N PRO A 221 20.62 -4.15 12.84
CA PRO A 221 19.82 -4.47 14.02
C PRO A 221 18.43 -4.96 13.64
N GLY A 222 18.02 -6.09 14.20
CA GLY A 222 16.68 -6.66 13.97
C GLY A 222 16.51 -7.51 12.70
N THR A 223 17.55 -7.77 11.91
CA THR A 223 17.46 -8.62 10.69
C THR A 223 18.04 -10.02 10.86
N GLY A 224 18.19 -10.54 12.07
CA GLY A 224 18.87 -11.80 12.37
C GLY A 224 18.12 -13.08 12.09
N ALA A 225 18.69 -14.21 12.53
CA ALA A 225 18.12 -15.53 12.31
C ALA A 225 16.77 -15.72 13.03
N TRP A 226 16.59 -15.13 14.21
CA TRP A 226 15.34 -15.17 14.96
C TRP A 226 14.20 -14.46 14.23
N THR A 227 14.45 -13.24 13.79
CA THR A 227 13.49 -12.46 12.99
C THR A 227 13.29 -13.08 11.60
N GLY A 228 14.32 -13.68 11.03
CA GLY A 228 14.23 -14.47 9.80
C GLY A 228 13.32 -15.68 9.94
N ALA A 229 13.37 -16.40 11.06
CA ALA A 229 12.47 -17.53 11.33
C ALA A 229 11.00 -17.08 11.45
N MET A 230 10.74 -15.94 12.09
CA MET A 230 9.41 -15.33 12.14
C MET A 230 8.95 -14.87 10.76
N GLY A 231 9.86 -14.24 9.97
CA GLY A 231 9.59 -13.85 8.59
C GLY A 231 9.24 -15.05 7.70
N ALA A 232 10.02 -16.14 7.78
CA ALA A 232 9.73 -17.38 7.05
C ALA A 232 8.36 -17.98 7.39
N PHE A 233 7.97 -17.91 8.67
CA PHE A 233 6.65 -18.34 9.13
C PHE A 233 5.54 -17.46 8.57
N LEU A 234 5.70 -16.13 8.61
CA LEU A 234 4.74 -15.18 8.06
C LEU A 234 4.59 -15.29 6.53
N LEU A 235 5.66 -15.68 5.83
CA LEU A 235 5.67 -15.93 4.40
C LEU A 235 5.14 -17.33 4.01
N GLY A 236 4.72 -18.16 4.98
CA GLY A 236 4.24 -19.52 4.72
C GLY A 236 5.29 -20.46 4.12
N MET A 237 6.60 -20.15 4.27
CA MET A 237 7.68 -20.88 3.59
C MET A 237 7.79 -22.33 4.06
N PRO A 238 8.04 -23.32 3.15
CA PRO A 238 8.37 -24.68 3.54
C PRO A 238 9.60 -24.76 4.46
N PHE A 239 9.65 -25.74 5.37
CA PHE A 239 10.72 -25.83 6.39
C PHE A 239 12.13 -25.86 5.77
N ALA A 240 12.35 -26.70 4.79
CA ALA A 240 13.66 -26.82 4.13
C ALA A 240 14.07 -25.53 3.44
N LEU A 241 13.10 -24.84 2.80
CA LEU A 241 13.32 -23.56 2.13
C LEU A 241 13.65 -22.45 3.14
N ALA A 242 12.91 -22.36 4.24
CA ALA A 242 13.15 -21.41 5.32
C ALA A 242 14.52 -21.65 5.98
N LEU A 243 14.80 -22.91 6.36
CA LEU A 243 16.06 -23.27 7.01
C LEU A 243 17.28 -23.00 6.13
N SER A 244 17.24 -23.38 4.85
CA SER A 244 18.34 -23.12 3.92
C SER A 244 18.54 -21.63 3.64
N SER A 245 17.48 -20.88 3.53
CA SER A 245 17.52 -19.44 3.32
C SER A 245 18.13 -18.71 4.53
N ILE A 246 17.66 -19.03 5.76
CA ILE A 246 18.19 -18.48 7.01
C ILE A 246 19.67 -18.87 7.18
N PHE A 247 20.01 -20.13 6.93
CA PHE A 247 21.40 -20.59 7.01
C PHE A 247 22.32 -19.80 6.08
N THR A 248 21.94 -19.62 4.82
CA THR A 248 22.71 -18.84 3.85
C THR A 248 22.86 -17.38 4.30
N GLY A 249 21.80 -16.79 4.83
CA GLY A 249 21.85 -15.45 5.40
C GLY A 249 22.79 -15.35 6.60
N VAL A 250 22.73 -16.29 7.54
CA VAL A 250 23.62 -16.36 8.72
C VAL A 250 25.10 -16.50 8.31
N VAL A 251 25.40 -17.36 7.32
CA VAL A 251 26.77 -17.48 6.77
C VAL A 251 27.23 -16.16 6.17
N SER A 252 26.40 -15.52 5.35
CA SER A 252 26.72 -14.24 4.73
C SER A 252 26.94 -13.15 5.77
N ALA A 253 26.07 -13.03 6.77
CA ALA A 253 26.24 -12.09 7.87
C ALA A 253 27.54 -12.37 8.67
N GLY A 254 27.85 -13.64 8.91
CA GLY A 254 29.06 -14.07 9.60
C GLY A 254 30.33 -13.67 8.87
N VAL A 255 30.39 -13.86 7.57
CA VAL A 255 31.54 -13.44 6.72
C VAL A 255 31.70 -11.92 6.77
N ILE A 256 30.61 -11.17 6.61
CA ILE A 256 30.64 -9.70 6.66
C ILE A 256 31.09 -9.22 8.04
N MET A 257 30.54 -9.78 9.13
CA MET A 257 30.93 -9.40 10.49
C MET A 257 32.38 -9.77 10.80
N SER A 258 32.88 -10.90 10.30
CA SER A 258 34.29 -11.29 10.43
C SER A 258 35.20 -10.30 9.73
N ALA A 259 34.89 -9.91 8.51
CA ALA A 259 35.65 -8.89 7.78
C ALA A 259 35.69 -7.54 8.53
N ILE A 260 34.53 -7.07 8.98
CA ILE A 260 34.40 -5.81 9.73
C ILE A 260 35.21 -5.88 11.04
N THR A 261 35.15 -6.98 11.77
CA THR A 261 35.83 -7.17 13.05
C THR A 261 37.34 -7.21 12.88
N LEU A 262 37.84 -7.90 11.84
CA LEU A 262 39.28 -7.97 11.54
C LEU A 262 39.90 -6.64 11.09
N MET A 263 39.09 -5.77 10.47
CA MET A 263 39.54 -4.41 10.10
C MET A 263 39.59 -3.44 11.30
N GLY A 264 39.17 -3.84 12.47
CA GLY A 264 39.19 -3.03 13.70
C GLY A 264 38.48 -1.69 13.58
N LYS A 265 39.05 -0.59 14.12
CA LYS A 265 38.42 0.75 14.06
C LYS A 265 38.13 1.21 12.63
N LYS A 266 39.01 0.88 11.66
CA LYS A 266 38.77 1.18 10.23
C LYS A 266 37.60 0.41 9.63
N GLY A 267 37.38 -0.84 10.06
CA GLY A 267 36.25 -1.65 9.65
C GLY A 267 34.91 -1.13 10.21
N GLY A 268 34.91 -0.68 11.46
CA GLY A 268 33.77 -0.02 12.06
C GLY A 268 33.34 1.26 11.33
N ILE A 269 34.30 2.10 10.95
CA ILE A 269 34.06 3.32 10.17
C ILE A 269 33.58 2.97 8.76
N ALA A 270 34.18 1.98 8.11
CA ALA A 270 33.77 1.53 6.79
C ALA A 270 32.34 0.94 6.82
N ALA A 271 32.00 0.16 7.85
CA ALA A 271 30.64 -0.36 8.03
C ALA A 271 29.62 0.75 8.27
N LEU A 272 29.96 1.75 9.08
CA LEU A 272 29.14 2.94 9.28
C LEU A 272 28.99 3.75 7.99
N ALA A 273 30.06 3.93 7.22
CA ALA A 273 30.02 4.63 5.94
C ALA A 273 29.15 3.87 4.92
N VAL A 274 29.26 2.55 4.82
CA VAL A 274 28.40 1.72 3.98
C VAL A 274 26.95 1.79 4.45
N LEU A 275 26.70 1.77 5.75
CA LEU A 275 25.36 1.93 6.34
C LEU A 275 24.82 3.34 6.02
N PHE A 276 25.62 4.40 6.17
CA PHE A 276 25.23 5.76 5.83
C PHE A 276 25.01 5.94 4.33
N VAL A 277 25.81 5.31 3.49
CA VAL A 277 25.61 5.32 2.04
C VAL A 277 24.34 4.52 1.67
N PHE A 278 24.12 3.37 2.30
CA PHE A 278 22.90 2.56 2.05
C PHE A 278 21.65 3.26 2.58
N THR A 279 21.68 3.77 3.82
CA THR A 279 20.56 4.55 4.38
C THR A 279 20.43 5.92 3.70
N GLY A 280 21.53 6.53 3.29
CA GLY A 280 21.53 7.74 2.47
C GLY A 280 20.97 7.48 1.07
N ILE A 281 21.40 6.42 0.40
CA ILE A 281 20.82 6.00 -0.90
C ILE A 281 19.33 5.63 -0.75
N GLU A 282 18.92 4.99 0.33
CA GLU A 282 17.51 4.73 0.65
C GLU A 282 16.79 6.02 1.07
N PHE A 283 17.44 6.93 1.78
CA PHE A 283 16.88 8.23 2.15
C PHE A 283 16.85 9.21 0.96
N PHE A 284 17.86 9.20 0.09
CA PHE A 284 17.84 9.94 -1.18
C PHE A 284 17.02 9.23 -2.26
N LYS A 285 16.88 7.91 -2.23
CA LYS A 285 15.88 7.17 -3.01
C LYS A 285 14.49 7.28 -2.38
N GLY A 286 14.37 7.45 -1.07
CA GLY A 286 13.13 7.77 -0.37
C GLY A 286 12.62 9.19 -0.63
N GLY A 287 13.45 10.06 -1.24
CA GLY A 287 13.04 11.33 -1.84
C GLY A 287 12.63 11.21 -3.32
N GLU A 288 12.91 10.06 -3.98
CA GLU A 288 12.52 9.78 -5.37
C GLU A 288 12.00 8.36 -5.61
N SER A 289 11.85 7.57 -4.57
CA SER A 289 11.20 6.25 -4.60
C SER A 289 10.06 6.19 -3.57
N THR A 290 9.20 7.13 -3.56
CA THR A 290 7.91 6.76 -4.13
C THR A 290 8.24 6.35 -5.55
N THR A 291 8.34 5.03 -5.83
CA THR A 291 7.77 4.54 -7.06
C THR A 291 6.66 5.54 -7.32
N LYS A 292 6.74 6.35 -8.40
CA LYS A 292 5.55 6.76 -9.09
C LYS A 292 4.83 5.43 -9.19
N GLN A 293 3.99 5.15 -8.21
CA GLN A 293 2.92 4.23 -8.36
C GLN A 293 2.34 4.81 -9.63
N ASP A 294 2.52 4.14 -10.74
CA ASP A 294 1.75 4.43 -11.92
C ASP A 294 0.36 4.38 -11.31
N PHE A 295 -0.28 5.53 -11.16
CA PHE A 295 -1.63 5.63 -10.63
C PHE A 295 -2.60 4.87 -11.53
N LEU A 296 -2.10 4.39 -12.65
CA LEU A 296 -2.63 3.37 -13.50
C LEU A 296 -2.57 2.06 -12.71
N GLU A 297 -3.64 1.75 -12.13
CA GLU A 297 -4.09 0.58 -11.41
C GLU A 297 -3.08 -0.51 -11.09
N ALA A 298 -2.72 -0.63 -9.81
CA ALA A 298 -2.12 -1.84 -9.29
C ALA A 298 -3.13 -2.99 -9.41
N ASP A 299 -2.77 -4.05 -10.05
CA ASP A 299 -3.57 -5.27 -10.14
C ASP A 299 -3.39 -6.12 -8.85
N PRO A 300 -4.46 -6.53 -8.18
CA PRO A 300 -5.87 -6.28 -8.46
C PRO A 300 -6.37 -4.93 -7.93
N TYR A 301 -6.97 -4.11 -8.79
CA TYR A 301 -7.49 -2.78 -8.46
C TYR A 301 -8.72 -2.80 -7.52
N TRP A 302 -9.37 -3.95 -7.37
CA TRP A 302 -10.51 -4.13 -6.47
C TRP A 302 -10.14 -4.52 -5.03
N ASP A 303 -8.86 -4.79 -4.74
CA ASP A 303 -8.44 -5.19 -3.40
C ASP A 303 -8.48 -4.03 -2.40
N GLN A 304 -9.63 -3.89 -1.72
CA GLN A 304 -9.86 -2.85 -0.72
C GLN A 304 -9.01 -3.01 0.55
N SER A 305 -8.19 -4.05 0.69
CA SER A 305 -7.28 -4.21 1.82
C SER A 305 -6.16 -3.16 1.80
N ALA A 306 -5.73 -2.75 0.61
CA ALA A 306 -4.68 -1.77 0.39
C ALA A 306 -5.14 -0.31 0.45
N VAL A 307 -6.45 -0.04 0.60
CA VAL A 307 -7.00 1.32 0.65
C VAL A 307 -6.39 2.13 1.78
N PRO A 308 -5.76 3.28 1.49
CA PRO A 308 -5.15 4.12 2.51
C PRO A 308 -6.23 4.70 3.44
N VAL A 309 -5.98 4.70 4.76
CA VAL A 309 -6.87 5.30 5.75
C VAL A 309 -6.05 6.01 6.82
N ASN A 310 -6.41 7.26 7.10
CA ASN A 310 -5.82 8.10 8.14
C ASN A 310 -4.28 8.21 8.03
N THR A 311 -3.77 8.33 6.80
CA THR A 311 -2.36 8.54 6.50
C THR A 311 -1.85 9.83 7.14
N TYR A 312 -2.66 10.89 7.08
CA TYR A 312 -2.40 12.17 7.72
C TYR A 312 -3.40 12.44 8.84
N LYS A 313 -2.91 12.92 9.98
CA LYS A 313 -3.66 13.11 11.23
C LYS A 313 -3.65 14.58 11.66
N ASN A 314 -4.57 14.98 12.56
CA ASN A 314 -4.67 16.36 13.06
C ASN A 314 -3.36 16.90 13.64
N LYS A 315 -2.49 16.05 14.21
CA LYS A 315 -1.18 16.46 14.76
C LYS A 315 -0.11 16.65 13.70
N ALA A 316 -0.29 16.06 12.53
CA ALA A 316 0.61 16.14 11.39
C ALA A 316 -0.25 16.13 10.11
N PRO A 317 -0.96 17.23 9.81
CA PRO A 317 -1.78 17.34 8.62
C PRO A 317 -0.92 17.43 7.36
N PHE A 318 -1.49 17.03 6.24
CA PHE A 318 -0.92 17.29 4.93
C PHE A 318 -1.19 18.71 4.51
N THR A 319 -0.26 19.34 3.83
CA THR A 319 -0.41 20.69 3.29
C THR A 319 -0.68 20.61 1.79
N GLY A 320 -1.96 20.71 1.42
CA GLY A 320 -2.39 20.78 0.02
C GLY A 320 -2.35 22.21 -0.50
N LYS A 321 -2.25 22.38 -1.82
CA LYS A 321 -2.28 23.69 -2.48
C LYS A 321 -3.49 23.77 -3.40
N VAL A 322 -4.31 24.81 -3.27
CA VAL A 322 -5.47 25.02 -4.13
C VAL A 322 -5.01 25.32 -5.56
N VAL A 323 -5.55 24.60 -6.52
CA VAL A 323 -5.35 24.83 -7.94
C VAL A 323 -6.41 25.79 -8.48
N SER A 324 -7.66 25.54 -8.10
CA SER A 324 -8.79 26.40 -8.48
C SER A 324 -9.97 26.23 -7.55
N THR A 325 -10.75 27.29 -7.41
CA THR A 325 -12.06 27.30 -6.75
C THR A 325 -13.06 27.91 -7.72
N LYS A 326 -14.06 27.12 -8.13
CA LYS A 326 -15.05 27.51 -9.12
C LYS A 326 -16.47 27.30 -8.59
N ARG A 327 -17.30 28.34 -8.64
CA ARG A 327 -18.74 28.19 -8.41
C ARG A 327 -19.34 27.34 -9.54
N ILE A 328 -20.14 26.33 -9.20
CA ILE A 328 -20.72 25.35 -10.12
C ILE A 328 -22.25 25.31 -10.10
N VAL A 329 -22.86 26.34 -9.57
CA VAL A 329 -24.33 26.50 -9.54
C VAL A 329 -24.74 27.79 -10.22
N GLY A 330 -25.91 27.80 -10.83
CA GLY A 330 -26.47 28.94 -11.50
C GLY A 330 -26.96 30.04 -10.54
N PRO A 331 -27.38 31.20 -11.09
CA PRO A 331 -27.73 32.38 -10.30
C PRO A 331 -28.98 32.21 -9.41
N LYS A 332 -29.93 31.35 -9.82
CA LYS A 332 -31.17 31.06 -9.07
C LYS A 332 -31.01 29.92 -8.05
N ALA A 333 -29.84 29.35 -7.91
CA ALA A 333 -29.58 28.32 -6.91
C ALA A 333 -29.78 28.85 -5.49
N THR A 334 -30.20 27.98 -4.58
CA THR A 334 -30.48 28.33 -3.17
C THR A 334 -29.22 28.45 -2.32
N GLY A 335 -28.14 28.94 -2.85
CA GLY A 335 -26.86 29.13 -2.18
C GLY A 335 -25.70 28.89 -3.15
N GLU A 336 -24.51 29.12 -2.66
CA GLU A 336 -23.28 28.93 -3.44
C GLU A 336 -22.73 27.53 -3.19
N THR A 337 -22.33 26.84 -4.28
CA THR A 337 -21.57 25.58 -4.21
C THR A 337 -20.37 25.70 -5.11
N CYS A 338 -19.20 25.37 -4.57
CA CYS A 338 -17.92 25.47 -5.25
C CYS A 338 -17.31 24.09 -5.49
N HIS A 339 -16.71 23.92 -6.66
CA HIS A 339 -15.79 22.85 -6.96
C HIS A 339 -14.36 23.35 -6.72
N ILE A 340 -13.61 22.64 -5.85
CA ILE A 340 -12.30 23.07 -5.39
C ILE A 340 -11.30 21.99 -5.70
N ILE A 341 -10.32 22.29 -6.55
CA ILE A 341 -9.24 21.36 -6.91
C ILE A 341 -8.03 21.66 -6.05
N ILE A 342 -7.48 20.62 -5.43
CA ILE A 342 -6.33 20.71 -4.53
C ILE A 342 -5.22 19.81 -5.08
N ASP A 343 -4.02 20.40 -5.26
CA ASP A 343 -2.80 19.67 -5.59
C ASP A 343 -2.20 19.04 -4.33
N HIS A 344 -2.05 17.74 -4.35
CA HIS A 344 -1.39 16.94 -3.32
C HIS A 344 -0.11 16.27 -3.82
N LYS A 345 0.35 16.60 -5.02
CA LYS A 345 1.59 16.13 -5.66
C LYS A 345 1.73 14.61 -5.78
N GLY A 346 0.67 13.86 -5.52
CA GLY A 346 0.68 12.39 -5.44
C GLY A 346 1.01 11.83 -4.06
N ASP A 347 1.29 12.69 -3.07
CA ASP A 347 1.69 12.25 -1.73
C ASP A 347 0.50 11.93 -0.81
N PHE A 348 -0.72 12.19 -1.27
CA PHE A 348 -1.94 11.94 -0.51
C PHE A 348 -2.90 10.98 -1.27
N PRO A 349 -2.53 9.70 -1.43
CA PRO A 349 -3.35 8.73 -2.14
C PRO A 349 -4.69 8.50 -1.43
N TYR A 350 -5.74 8.36 -2.23
CA TYR A 350 -7.10 8.08 -1.77
C TYR A 350 -7.84 7.23 -2.82
N TRP A 351 -8.97 6.64 -2.41
CA TRP A 351 -9.87 5.94 -3.30
C TRP A 351 -11.22 6.65 -3.35
N GLU A 352 -11.95 6.42 -4.43
CA GLU A 352 -13.31 6.92 -4.63
C GLU A 352 -14.21 6.48 -3.48
N GLY A 353 -15.06 7.40 -2.99
CA GLY A 353 -15.91 7.18 -1.82
C GLY A 353 -15.24 7.48 -0.48
N GLN A 354 -13.97 7.90 -0.46
CA GLN A 354 -13.34 8.41 0.76
C GLN A 354 -13.55 9.92 0.94
N SER A 355 -13.25 10.38 2.15
CA SER A 355 -13.38 11.78 2.54
C SER A 355 -12.03 12.36 2.97
N TRP A 356 -11.78 13.63 2.70
CA TRP A 356 -10.73 14.41 3.29
C TRP A 356 -11.24 15.23 4.47
N GLY A 357 -10.46 15.27 5.54
CA GLY A 357 -10.64 16.21 6.62
C GLY A 357 -9.92 17.52 6.30
N VAL A 358 -10.61 18.64 6.48
CA VAL A 358 -10.02 19.97 6.33
C VAL A 358 -10.00 20.68 7.67
N ILE A 359 -8.86 21.27 8.02
CA ILE A 359 -8.68 22.10 9.21
C ILE A 359 -8.68 23.55 8.76
N PRO A 360 -9.75 24.33 9.03
CA PRO A 360 -9.75 25.75 8.69
C PRO A 360 -8.73 26.52 9.53
N PRO A 361 -8.13 27.60 9.00
CA PRO A 361 -7.18 28.43 9.73
C PRO A 361 -7.80 29.13 10.93
N GLY A 362 -6.93 29.54 11.86
CA GLY A 362 -7.34 30.26 13.06
C GLY A 362 -7.70 29.35 14.24
N THR A 363 -8.23 29.99 15.30
CA THR A 363 -8.55 29.34 16.56
C THR A 363 -10.00 29.64 16.96
N ARG A 364 -10.56 28.74 17.75
CA ARG A 364 -11.91 28.91 18.30
C ARG A 364 -11.90 29.97 19.39
N GLU A 365 -12.81 30.92 19.32
CA GLU A 365 -12.95 31.99 20.32
C GLU A 365 -13.17 31.46 21.75
N LYS A 366 -13.90 30.35 21.88
CA LYS A 366 -14.28 29.76 23.17
C LYS A 366 -13.09 29.30 24.02
N ASP A 367 -12.04 28.74 23.43
CA ASP A 367 -10.96 28.05 24.14
C ASP A 367 -9.56 28.24 23.53
N GLY A 368 -9.42 29.13 22.54
CA GLY A 368 -8.16 29.44 21.88
C GLY A 368 -7.51 28.27 21.14
N LYS A 369 -8.19 27.11 21.03
CA LYS A 369 -7.66 25.91 20.33
C LYS A 369 -7.91 26.02 18.83
N PRO A 370 -7.11 25.34 17.99
CA PRO A 370 -7.37 25.26 16.57
C PRO A 370 -8.79 24.78 16.26
N HIS A 371 -9.34 25.23 15.17
CA HIS A 371 -10.65 24.77 14.70
C HIS A 371 -10.68 23.26 14.52
N SER A 372 -11.84 22.65 14.76
CA SER A 372 -12.04 21.21 14.55
C SER A 372 -12.02 20.88 13.06
N VAL A 373 -11.47 19.73 12.72
CA VAL A 373 -11.53 19.18 11.35
C VAL A 373 -12.98 19.01 10.90
N ARG A 374 -13.23 19.25 9.60
CA ARG A 374 -14.49 18.93 8.93
C ARG A 374 -14.21 17.97 7.77
N LEU A 375 -15.00 16.91 7.69
CA LEU A 375 -14.90 15.93 6.63
C LEU A 375 -15.70 16.39 5.40
N TYR A 376 -15.11 16.17 4.23
CA TYR A 376 -15.72 16.42 2.93
C TYR A 376 -15.46 15.20 2.06
N SER A 377 -16.51 14.61 1.48
CA SER A 377 -16.37 13.54 0.51
C SER A 377 -15.62 14.04 -0.72
N ILE A 378 -14.69 13.25 -1.20
CA ILE A 378 -13.84 13.60 -2.35
C ILE A 378 -14.69 13.50 -3.61
N ALA A 379 -14.60 14.50 -4.49
CA ALA A 379 -15.44 14.64 -5.68
C ALA A 379 -14.72 14.24 -6.98
N SER A 380 -13.53 13.69 -6.89
CA SER A 380 -12.75 13.17 -8.02
C SER A 380 -12.40 11.70 -7.81
N SER A 381 -12.06 11.02 -8.90
CA SER A 381 -11.40 9.74 -8.79
C SER A 381 -9.98 9.89 -8.27
N ARG A 382 -9.32 8.78 -7.95
CA ARG A 382 -7.92 8.74 -7.48
C ARG A 382 -6.91 9.36 -8.44
N TYR A 383 -7.29 9.54 -9.71
CA TYR A 383 -6.46 10.18 -10.73
C TYR A 383 -6.63 11.70 -10.78
N GLY A 384 -7.56 12.27 -10.01
CA GLY A 384 -7.88 13.68 -10.02
C GLY A 384 -8.71 14.11 -11.25
N ASP A 385 -9.04 15.40 -11.31
CA ASP A 385 -9.79 15.93 -12.46
C ASP A 385 -8.96 16.01 -13.74
N ASP A 386 -7.65 16.12 -13.61
CA ASP A 386 -6.66 16.23 -14.68
C ASP A 386 -5.99 14.91 -15.04
N MET A 387 -6.42 13.79 -14.47
CA MET A 387 -5.86 12.45 -14.69
C MET A 387 -4.36 12.33 -14.35
N SER A 388 -3.82 13.28 -13.58
CA SER A 388 -2.40 13.29 -13.20
C SER A 388 -2.09 12.38 -11.99
N GLY A 389 -3.11 12.01 -11.20
CA GLY A 389 -2.95 11.37 -9.90
C GLY A 389 -2.31 12.28 -8.84
N LYS A 390 -2.22 13.59 -9.11
CA LYS A 390 -1.59 14.57 -8.21
C LYS A 390 -2.58 15.54 -7.60
N THR A 391 -3.79 15.58 -8.12
CA THR A 391 -4.86 16.45 -7.67
C THR A 391 -6.05 15.63 -7.18
N GLY A 392 -6.88 16.26 -6.39
CA GLY A 392 -8.21 15.77 -6.04
C GLY A 392 -9.13 16.94 -5.79
N SER A 393 -10.43 16.71 -5.78
CA SER A 393 -11.41 17.79 -5.70
C SER A 393 -12.45 17.59 -4.61
N LEU A 394 -12.98 18.71 -4.14
CA LEU A 394 -14.08 18.79 -3.18
C LEU A 394 -15.25 19.54 -3.79
N CYS A 395 -16.48 19.08 -3.47
CA CYS A 395 -17.72 19.78 -3.77
C CYS A 395 -18.28 20.38 -2.47
N VAL A 396 -18.17 21.70 -2.32
CA VAL A 396 -18.44 22.37 -1.04
C VAL A 396 -19.54 23.41 -1.20
N ARG A 397 -20.62 23.24 -0.45
CA ARG A 397 -21.65 24.27 -0.32
C ARG A 397 -21.26 25.25 0.78
N ARG A 398 -21.26 26.55 0.46
CA ARG A 398 -21.07 27.62 1.43
C ARG A 398 -22.21 27.58 2.44
N ALA A 399 -21.90 27.35 3.71
CA ALA A 399 -22.88 27.37 4.79
C ALA A 399 -23.08 28.80 5.28
N THR A 400 -24.24 29.36 5.03
CA THR A 400 -24.72 30.65 5.57
C THR A 400 -25.86 30.40 6.56
N TYR A 401 -26.16 31.36 7.40
CA TYR A 401 -27.26 31.33 8.33
C TYR A 401 -28.14 32.56 8.14
N TRP A 402 -29.37 32.34 7.66
CA TRP A 402 -30.38 33.37 7.58
C TRP A 402 -30.94 33.65 8.96
N CYS A 403 -30.77 34.86 9.44
CA CYS A 403 -31.30 35.31 10.72
C CYS A 403 -32.69 35.94 10.51
N PRO A 404 -33.78 35.33 11.03
CA PRO A 404 -35.12 35.90 10.90
C PRO A 404 -35.27 37.30 11.57
N GLU A 405 -34.51 37.54 12.62
CA GLU A 405 -34.51 38.81 13.37
C GLU A 405 -33.84 39.96 12.59
N LEU A 406 -32.74 39.64 11.91
CA LEU A 406 -31.99 40.58 11.07
C LEU A 406 -32.56 40.73 9.66
N GLN A 407 -33.49 39.85 9.25
CA GLN A 407 -33.97 39.73 7.86
C GLN A 407 -32.82 39.65 6.84
N ALA A 408 -31.68 39.08 7.25
CA ALA A 408 -30.46 39.00 6.48
C ALA A 408 -29.61 37.77 6.90
N GLU A 409 -28.58 37.45 6.12
CA GLU A 409 -27.58 36.48 6.53
C GLU A 409 -26.75 37.01 7.69
N ASP A 410 -26.64 36.25 8.79
CA ASP A 410 -25.83 36.58 9.94
C ASP A 410 -24.37 36.11 9.74
N PRO A 411 -23.42 37.01 9.51
CA PRO A 411 -22.03 36.65 9.25
C PRO A 411 -21.34 36.02 10.48
N ALA A 412 -21.87 36.20 11.69
CA ALA A 412 -21.31 35.58 12.90
C ALA A 412 -21.65 34.10 13.03
N LYS A 413 -22.73 33.64 12.37
CA LYS A 413 -23.21 32.25 12.42
C LYS A 413 -22.88 31.44 11.16
N LYS A 414 -22.10 32.00 10.22
CA LYS A 414 -21.68 31.28 9.00
C LYS A 414 -20.77 30.09 9.32
N GLY A 415 -20.81 29.07 8.46
CA GLY A 415 -19.95 27.90 8.58
C GLY A 415 -18.47 28.25 8.36
N ILE A 416 -17.61 28.00 9.34
CA ILE A 416 -16.19 28.40 9.28
C ILE A 416 -15.45 27.72 8.14
N CYS A 417 -15.47 26.38 8.09
CA CYS A 417 -14.69 25.62 7.13
C CYS A 417 -15.19 25.75 5.69
N SER A 418 -16.51 25.69 5.48
CA SER A 418 -17.09 25.80 4.14
C SER A 418 -16.89 27.20 3.53
N ASN A 419 -16.99 28.25 4.33
CA ASN A 419 -16.69 29.60 3.88
C ASN A 419 -15.20 29.76 3.56
N PHE A 420 -14.30 29.29 4.45
CA PHE A 420 -12.87 29.27 4.17
C PHE A 420 -12.58 28.59 2.80
N LEU A 421 -13.10 27.39 2.59
CA LEU A 421 -12.87 26.65 1.34
C LEU A 421 -13.43 27.36 0.11
N CYS A 422 -14.64 27.92 0.18
CA CYS A 422 -15.25 28.66 -0.93
C CYS A 422 -14.55 30.01 -1.21
N ASP A 423 -13.81 30.56 -0.26
CA ASP A 423 -13.07 31.81 -0.40
C ASP A 423 -11.63 31.59 -0.90
N THR A 424 -11.15 30.34 -0.98
CA THR A 424 -9.79 30.03 -1.43
C THR A 424 -9.58 30.41 -2.89
N GLN A 425 -8.36 30.81 -3.19
CA GLN A 425 -7.89 31.13 -4.54
C GLN A 425 -6.74 30.21 -4.95
N ALA A 426 -6.41 30.18 -6.24
CA ALA A 426 -5.27 29.42 -6.73
C ALA A 426 -3.97 29.82 -6.01
N GLY A 427 -3.30 28.85 -5.43
CA GLY A 427 -2.07 29.05 -4.67
C GLY A 427 -2.26 29.01 -3.15
N ASP A 428 -3.48 29.14 -2.64
CA ASP A 428 -3.77 29.06 -1.20
C ASP A 428 -3.48 27.68 -0.63
N VAL A 429 -3.20 27.66 0.66
CA VAL A 429 -2.81 26.45 1.39
C VAL A 429 -3.96 25.91 2.20
N VAL A 430 -4.22 24.61 2.11
CA VAL A 430 -5.24 23.89 2.87
C VAL A 430 -4.60 22.81 3.72
N GLN A 431 -4.85 22.82 5.02
CA GLN A 431 -4.42 21.77 5.93
C GLN A 431 -5.43 20.61 5.91
N MET A 432 -4.96 19.42 5.54
CA MET A 432 -5.79 18.26 5.25
C MET A 432 -5.41 17.06 6.08
N THR A 433 -6.39 16.23 6.40
CA THR A 433 -6.22 14.96 7.11
C THR A 433 -6.96 13.84 6.39
N GLY A 434 -6.66 12.60 6.71
CA GLY A 434 -7.28 11.45 6.09
C GLY A 434 -6.31 10.65 5.21
N PRO A 435 -6.77 10.03 4.10
CA PRO A 435 -8.18 9.93 3.72
C PRO A 435 -8.97 9.12 4.75
N ALA A 436 -10.26 9.40 4.89
CA ALA A 436 -11.12 8.76 5.86
C ALA A 436 -12.26 7.96 5.19
N GLY A 437 -12.72 6.92 5.90
CA GLY A 437 -13.87 6.14 5.46
C GLY A 437 -13.50 4.92 4.61
N LYS A 438 -14.32 3.87 4.75
CA LYS A 438 -14.33 2.66 3.91
C LYS A 438 -15.76 2.21 3.59
N VAL A 439 -16.77 2.92 4.13
CA VAL A 439 -18.18 2.53 3.97
C VAL A 439 -18.65 2.76 2.55
N MET A 440 -18.18 3.84 1.92
CA MET A 440 -18.59 4.25 0.58
C MET A 440 -17.67 3.71 -0.54
N LEU A 441 -16.77 2.76 -0.24
CA LEU A 441 -15.93 2.19 -1.29
C LEU A 441 -16.77 1.39 -2.28
N MET A 442 -16.48 1.53 -3.57
CA MET A 442 -17.13 0.81 -4.65
C MET A 442 -16.48 -0.58 -4.80
N PRO A 443 -17.26 -1.70 -4.74
CA PRO A 443 -16.72 -3.03 -5.00
C PRO A 443 -16.59 -3.24 -6.51
N GLU A 444 -15.36 -3.37 -7.01
CA GLU A 444 -15.06 -3.51 -8.44
C GLU A 444 -14.66 -4.94 -8.84
N GLU A 445 -14.88 -5.91 -7.95
CA GLU A 445 -14.53 -7.33 -8.17
C GLU A 445 -15.40 -7.97 -9.28
N ASP A 446 -16.68 -7.64 -9.32
CA ASP A 446 -17.60 -8.07 -10.38
C ASP A 446 -17.95 -6.89 -11.29
N PRO A 447 -17.48 -6.91 -12.56
CA PRO A 447 -17.77 -5.85 -13.53
C PRO A 447 -19.25 -5.69 -13.90
N ALA A 448 -20.10 -6.68 -13.60
CA ALA A 448 -21.54 -6.64 -13.88
C ALA A 448 -22.36 -6.04 -12.74
N THR A 449 -21.71 -5.58 -11.66
CA THR A 449 -22.40 -5.01 -10.50
C THR A 449 -23.18 -3.75 -10.85
N ASP A 450 -24.46 -3.71 -10.46
CA ASP A 450 -25.29 -2.51 -10.55
C ASP A 450 -25.07 -1.60 -9.34
N TYR A 451 -25.03 -0.29 -9.56
CA TYR A 451 -24.88 0.74 -8.52
C TYR A 451 -26.06 1.70 -8.53
N ILE A 452 -26.79 1.80 -7.43
CA ILE A 452 -27.87 2.76 -7.22
C ILE A 452 -27.33 3.86 -6.28
N MET A 453 -27.20 5.06 -6.80
CA MET A 453 -26.55 6.19 -6.12
C MET A 453 -27.59 7.26 -5.81
N VAL A 454 -27.90 7.51 -4.54
CA VAL A 454 -28.90 8.49 -4.11
C VAL A 454 -28.20 9.66 -3.43
N ALA A 455 -28.25 10.83 -4.06
CA ALA A 455 -27.61 12.06 -3.62
C ALA A 455 -28.60 13.18 -3.29
N THR A 456 -28.28 13.98 -2.27
CA THR A 456 -28.89 15.31 -2.08
C THR A 456 -27.81 16.38 -2.02
N GLY A 457 -27.92 17.38 -2.91
CA GLY A 457 -26.97 18.47 -2.99
C GLY A 457 -25.51 17.99 -3.12
N THR A 458 -24.64 18.45 -2.21
CA THR A 458 -23.21 18.08 -2.22
C THR A 458 -22.91 16.61 -1.90
N GLY A 459 -23.92 15.82 -1.54
CA GLY A 459 -23.80 14.36 -1.48
C GLY A 459 -23.48 13.69 -2.82
N ILE A 460 -23.55 14.44 -3.92
CA ILE A 460 -23.09 14.00 -5.25
C ILE A 460 -21.58 13.75 -5.32
N ALA A 461 -20.79 14.33 -4.40
CA ALA A 461 -19.33 14.32 -4.46
C ALA A 461 -18.73 12.92 -4.66
N PRO A 462 -19.00 11.89 -3.81
CA PRO A 462 -18.41 10.57 -4.01
C PRO A 462 -18.85 9.93 -5.33
N TYR A 463 -20.09 10.19 -5.77
CA TYR A 463 -20.63 9.60 -7.00
C TYR A 463 -20.01 10.21 -8.26
N ARG A 464 -19.55 11.46 -8.20
CA ARG A 464 -18.75 12.02 -9.29
C ARG A 464 -17.46 11.22 -9.46
N GLY A 465 -16.79 10.87 -8.38
CA GLY A 465 -15.62 9.99 -8.41
C GLY A 465 -15.95 8.63 -9.03
N PHE A 466 -17.06 8.00 -8.62
CA PHE A 466 -17.51 6.70 -9.16
C PHE A 466 -17.83 6.78 -10.65
N ILE A 467 -18.63 7.75 -11.08
CA ILE A 467 -19.06 7.89 -12.47
C ILE A 467 -17.86 8.17 -13.37
N ARG A 468 -16.93 9.03 -12.94
CA ARG A 468 -15.68 9.27 -13.69
C ARG A 468 -14.86 8.00 -13.82
N ARG A 469 -14.71 7.22 -12.74
CA ARG A 469 -13.99 5.95 -12.74
C ARG A 469 -14.63 4.91 -13.65
N LEU A 470 -15.95 4.82 -13.70
CA LEU A 470 -16.67 3.83 -14.49
C LEU A 470 -16.76 4.20 -16.00
N PHE A 471 -16.84 5.50 -16.35
CA PHE A 471 -17.21 5.91 -17.69
C PHE A 471 -16.28 6.92 -18.36
N VAL A 472 -15.45 7.64 -17.60
CA VAL A 472 -14.62 8.73 -18.15
C VAL A 472 -13.16 8.30 -18.25
N GLU A 473 -12.68 7.51 -17.31
CA GLU A 473 -11.30 7.06 -17.24
C GLU A 473 -11.07 5.85 -18.14
N LYS A 474 -9.91 5.84 -18.79
CA LYS A 474 -9.49 4.71 -19.64
C LYS A 474 -8.64 3.75 -18.80
N THR A 475 -9.29 3.08 -17.87
CA THR A 475 -8.68 2.12 -16.96
C THR A 475 -9.23 0.73 -17.19
N PRO A 476 -8.54 -0.35 -16.78
CA PRO A 476 -9.08 -1.70 -16.86
C PRO A 476 -10.45 -1.86 -16.18
N ALA A 477 -10.69 -1.14 -15.08
CA ALA A 477 -11.99 -1.15 -14.39
C ALA A 477 -13.11 -0.55 -15.27
N ALA A 478 -12.86 0.60 -15.89
CA ALA A 478 -13.81 1.25 -16.79
C ALA A 478 -14.08 0.41 -18.05
N GLU A 479 -13.05 -0.17 -18.63
CA GLU A 479 -13.16 -1.03 -19.82
C GLU A 479 -13.91 -2.34 -19.55
N ALA A 480 -13.78 -2.87 -18.33
CA ALA A 480 -14.44 -4.11 -17.92
C ALA A 480 -15.89 -3.90 -17.49
N TYR A 481 -16.31 -2.69 -17.08
CA TYR A 481 -17.61 -2.43 -16.49
C TYR A 481 -18.77 -2.67 -17.48
N LYS A 482 -19.76 -3.45 -17.04
CA LYS A 482 -20.94 -3.87 -17.83
C LYS A 482 -22.25 -3.67 -17.10
N GLY A 483 -22.20 -3.33 -15.81
CA GLY A 483 -23.37 -3.08 -14.98
C GLY A 483 -24.07 -1.77 -15.33
N GLN A 484 -25.08 -1.44 -14.57
CA GLN A 484 -25.81 -0.17 -14.66
C GLN A 484 -25.50 0.70 -13.44
N ALA A 485 -25.03 1.92 -13.67
CA ALA A 485 -24.90 2.96 -12.66
C ALA A 485 -26.11 3.90 -12.73
N TRP A 486 -26.93 3.91 -11.70
CA TRP A 486 -28.16 4.69 -11.65
C TRP A 486 -28.06 5.82 -10.63
N LEU A 487 -28.01 7.05 -11.12
CA LEU A 487 -27.88 8.24 -10.29
C LEU A 487 -29.24 8.91 -10.06
N PHE A 488 -29.60 9.08 -8.79
CA PHE A 488 -30.68 9.93 -8.31
C PHE A 488 -30.09 11.18 -7.66
N LEU A 489 -30.40 12.37 -8.19
CA LEU A 489 -29.91 13.62 -7.63
C LEU A 489 -31.07 14.54 -7.22
N GLY A 490 -31.17 14.83 -5.93
CA GLY A 490 -32.14 15.74 -5.34
C GLY A 490 -31.54 17.12 -5.06
N VAL A 491 -32.14 18.17 -5.65
CA VAL A 491 -31.77 19.56 -5.43
C VAL A 491 -33.02 20.45 -5.41
N ALA A 492 -32.83 21.75 -5.13
CA ALA A 492 -33.96 22.68 -5.02
C ALA A 492 -34.59 23.00 -6.40
N ASN A 493 -33.77 23.31 -7.39
CA ASN A 493 -34.16 23.72 -8.74
C ASN A 493 -33.07 23.35 -9.75
N SER A 494 -33.35 23.54 -11.02
CA SER A 494 -32.42 23.26 -12.12
C SER A 494 -31.07 24.02 -12.03
N ASP A 495 -31.11 25.29 -11.58
CA ASP A 495 -29.89 26.08 -11.35
C ASP A 495 -28.96 25.49 -10.26
N ALA A 496 -29.49 24.65 -9.40
CA ALA A 496 -28.75 23.96 -8.32
C ALA A 496 -28.25 22.57 -8.72
N LEU A 497 -28.45 22.12 -9.96
CA LEU A 497 -27.87 20.87 -10.46
C LEU A 497 -26.36 20.95 -10.50
N LEU A 498 -25.71 19.98 -9.85
CA LEU A 498 -24.26 19.90 -9.74
C LEU A 498 -23.73 18.97 -10.82
N TYR A 499 -22.78 19.44 -11.63
CA TYR A 499 -22.11 18.68 -12.71
C TYR A 499 -23.07 18.12 -13.78
N ASP A 500 -24.18 18.81 -14.04
CA ASP A 500 -25.20 18.32 -14.98
C ASP A 500 -24.65 18.06 -16.39
N ASP A 501 -23.76 18.92 -16.86
CA ASP A 501 -23.05 18.76 -18.13
C ASP A 501 -22.26 17.44 -18.20
N GLU A 502 -21.58 17.04 -17.10
CA GLU A 502 -20.88 15.75 -17.04
C GLU A 502 -21.86 14.57 -17.11
N TRP A 503 -23.00 14.66 -16.42
CA TRP A 503 -24.01 13.58 -16.43
C TRP A 503 -24.68 13.41 -17.78
N GLN A 504 -24.99 14.49 -18.47
CA GLN A 504 -25.60 14.44 -19.80
C GLN A 504 -24.62 13.85 -20.82
N GLU A 505 -23.33 14.16 -20.72
CA GLU A 505 -22.30 13.57 -21.56
C GLU A 505 -22.17 12.06 -21.33
N VAL A 506 -22.09 11.62 -20.08
CA VAL A 506 -22.03 10.19 -19.75
C VAL A 506 -23.30 9.46 -20.24
N LYS A 507 -24.49 10.02 -20.00
CA LYS A 507 -25.76 9.43 -20.44
C LYS A 507 -25.83 9.30 -21.96
N LYS A 508 -25.30 10.27 -22.69
CA LYS A 508 -25.23 10.24 -24.15
C LYS A 508 -24.32 9.13 -24.67
N ASN A 509 -23.17 8.94 -24.00
CA ASN A 509 -22.12 8.01 -24.43
C ASN A 509 -22.40 6.55 -23.97
N TYR A 510 -23.13 6.38 -22.85
CA TYR A 510 -23.40 5.09 -22.22
C TYR A 510 -24.89 4.96 -21.84
N PRO A 511 -25.83 5.04 -22.81
CA PRO A 511 -27.27 5.08 -22.54
C PRO A 511 -27.80 3.83 -21.84
N ASP A 512 -27.17 2.67 -22.06
CA ASP A 512 -27.59 1.38 -21.47
C ASP A 512 -26.99 1.16 -20.07
N ASN A 513 -25.83 1.78 -19.78
CA ASN A 513 -25.09 1.56 -18.54
C ASN A 513 -25.24 2.70 -17.54
N PHE A 514 -25.67 3.90 -17.98
CA PHE A 514 -25.85 5.04 -17.09
C PHE A 514 -27.28 5.58 -17.14
N ARG A 515 -27.94 5.58 -15.99
CA ARG A 515 -29.28 6.12 -15.81
C ARG A 515 -29.28 7.29 -14.83
N LEU A 516 -30.12 8.29 -15.09
CA LEU A 516 -30.15 9.56 -14.38
C LEU A 516 -31.58 10.02 -14.13
N ASP A 517 -31.91 10.27 -12.86
CA ASP A 517 -33.19 10.81 -12.43
C ASP A 517 -32.98 12.00 -11.48
N TYR A 518 -33.73 13.09 -11.70
CA TYR A 518 -33.69 14.29 -10.87
C TYR A 518 -34.97 14.44 -10.02
N ALA A 519 -34.75 14.92 -8.79
CA ALA A 519 -35.79 15.42 -7.92
C ALA A 519 -35.59 16.93 -7.67
N LEU A 520 -36.39 17.76 -8.32
CA LEU A 520 -36.31 19.21 -8.23
C LEU A 520 -37.44 19.73 -7.33
N SER A 521 -37.16 19.91 -6.04
CA SER A 521 -38.21 20.14 -5.03
C SER A 521 -38.98 21.45 -5.16
N ARG A 522 -38.49 22.39 -5.99
CA ARG A 522 -39.17 23.66 -6.28
C ARG A 522 -39.75 23.75 -7.69
N GLU A 523 -39.52 22.76 -8.53
CA GLU A 523 -39.95 22.75 -9.93
C GLU A 523 -40.81 21.53 -10.28
N GLN A 524 -40.69 20.44 -9.51
CA GLN A 524 -41.46 19.22 -9.74
C GLN A 524 -42.42 18.95 -8.59
N THR A 525 -43.48 18.22 -8.91
CA THR A 525 -44.52 17.82 -7.96
C THR A 525 -44.56 16.28 -7.88
N ASN A 526 -44.65 15.74 -6.67
CA ASN A 526 -44.77 14.32 -6.44
C ASN A 526 -46.20 13.83 -6.70
N LYS A 527 -46.44 12.50 -6.70
CA LYS A 527 -47.74 11.88 -6.93
C LYS A 527 -48.85 12.32 -5.95
N LYS A 528 -48.48 12.88 -4.79
CA LYS A 528 -49.36 13.36 -3.73
C LYS A 528 -49.65 14.88 -3.86
N GLY A 529 -49.21 15.55 -4.93
CA GLY A 529 -49.38 16.99 -5.16
C GLY A 529 -48.44 17.87 -4.35
N GLY A 530 -47.52 17.29 -3.58
CA GLY A 530 -46.49 18.01 -2.82
C GLY A 530 -45.20 18.22 -3.62
N LYS A 531 -44.18 18.79 -2.96
CA LYS A 531 -42.87 18.98 -3.56
C LYS A 531 -42.19 17.63 -3.86
N MET A 532 -41.50 17.54 -5.00
CA MET A 532 -40.73 16.35 -5.35
C MET A 532 -39.42 16.34 -4.58
N TYR A 533 -39.29 15.56 -3.54
CA TYR A 533 -38.03 15.27 -2.86
C TYR A 533 -37.40 13.99 -3.41
N ILE A 534 -36.14 13.75 -3.05
CA ILE A 534 -35.42 12.59 -3.60
C ILE A 534 -36.02 11.25 -3.21
N GLN A 535 -36.58 11.12 -2.00
CA GLN A 535 -37.28 9.91 -1.57
C GLN A 535 -38.56 9.64 -2.42
N ASP A 536 -39.27 10.69 -2.81
CA ASP A 536 -40.45 10.55 -3.67
C ASP A 536 -40.07 10.07 -5.08
N LYS A 537 -38.91 10.54 -5.59
CA LYS A 537 -38.37 10.11 -6.89
C LYS A 537 -37.91 8.66 -6.84
N VAL A 538 -37.22 8.25 -5.76
CA VAL A 538 -36.80 6.86 -5.55
C VAL A 538 -38.01 5.93 -5.39
N GLU A 539 -39.10 6.38 -4.71
CA GLU A 539 -40.35 5.65 -4.55
C GLU A 539 -41.05 5.34 -5.89
N GLU A 540 -40.86 6.17 -6.92
CA GLU A 540 -41.43 5.91 -8.25
C GLU A 540 -40.92 4.60 -8.88
N TYR A 541 -39.75 4.12 -8.46
CA TYR A 541 -39.07 2.93 -8.99
C TYR A 541 -38.86 1.85 -7.94
N ALA A 542 -39.70 1.81 -6.92
CA ALA A 542 -39.54 0.96 -5.75
C ALA A 542 -39.38 -0.53 -6.08
N ASP A 543 -40.21 -1.07 -6.96
CA ASP A 543 -40.15 -2.49 -7.38
C ASP A 543 -38.87 -2.80 -8.14
N GLU A 544 -38.44 -1.93 -9.07
CA GLU A 544 -37.21 -2.11 -9.84
C GLU A 544 -35.95 -2.06 -8.94
N ILE A 545 -35.95 -1.14 -7.98
CA ILE A 545 -34.85 -1.02 -6.99
C ILE A 545 -34.80 -2.28 -6.12
N PHE A 546 -35.94 -2.79 -5.69
CA PHE A 546 -36.01 -4.02 -4.92
C PHE A 546 -35.43 -5.20 -5.71
N GLU A 547 -35.85 -5.39 -6.97
CA GLU A 547 -35.35 -6.47 -7.83
C GLU A 547 -33.82 -6.36 -8.06
N LYS A 548 -33.31 -5.15 -8.27
CA LYS A 548 -31.89 -4.93 -8.41
C LYS A 548 -31.11 -5.29 -7.13
N LEU A 549 -31.65 -4.95 -5.95
CA LEU A 549 -31.03 -5.30 -4.66
C LEU A 549 -31.02 -6.81 -4.43
N GLU A 550 -32.09 -7.51 -4.78
CA GLU A 550 -32.14 -8.99 -4.73
C GLU A 550 -31.11 -9.62 -5.68
N ASN A 551 -30.83 -9.00 -6.83
CA ASN A 551 -29.87 -9.44 -7.82
C ASN A 551 -28.41 -8.98 -7.50
N GLY A 552 -28.16 -8.44 -6.31
CA GLY A 552 -26.82 -8.11 -5.87
C GLY A 552 -26.38 -6.67 -6.11
N ALA A 553 -27.25 -5.77 -6.55
CA ALA A 553 -26.94 -4.36 -6.70
C ALA A 553 -26.51 -3.73 -5.36
N HIS A 554 -25.64 -2.73 -5.45
CA HIS A 554 -25.22 -1.93 -4.31
C HIS A 554 -25.94 -0.58 -4.29
N MET A 555 -26.47 -0.19 -3.14
CA MET A 555 -27.19 1.08 -2.98
C MET A 555 -26.44 2.01 -2.03
N TYR A 556 -26.19 3.23 -2.50
CA TYR A 556 -25.42 4.26 -1.83
C TYR A 556 -26.27 5.47 -1.49
N PHE A 557 -26.11 5.99 -0.28
CA PHE A 557 -26.79 7.19 0.20
C PHE A 557 -25.77 8.22 0.68
N CYS A 558 -25.77 9.41 0.07
CA CYS A 558 -24.93 10.50 0.51
C CYS A 558 -25.68 11.84 0.47
N GLY A 559 -25.54 12.65 1.51
CA GLY A 559 -26.18 13.96 1.62
C GLY A 559 -27.03 14.13 2.88
N LEU A 560 -28.18 14.81 2.75
CA LEU A 560 -29.01 15.15 3.90
C LEU A 560 -29.67 13.92 4.54
N LYS A 561 -29.47 13.76 5.85
CA LYS A 561 -30.08 12.68 6.65
C LYS A 561 -31.59 12.57 6.51
N GLY A 562 -32.27 13.72 6.27
CA GLY A 562 -33.73 13.79 6.14
C GLY A 562 -34.33 12.97 4.99
N MET A 563 -33.53 12.49 4.02
CA MET A 563 -34.02 11.61 2.96
C MET A 563 -34.23 10.17 3.43
N MET A 564 -33.52 9.72 4.47
CA MET A 564 -33.47 8.31 4.88
C MET A 564 -34.81 7.74 5.37
N PRO A 565 -35.60 8.42 6.20
CA PRO A 565 -36.89 7.87 6.66
C PRO A 565 -37.78 7.48 5.48
N GLY A 566 -38.01 8.40 4.53
CA GLY A 566 -38.90 8.11 3.39
C GLY A 566 -38.39 6.97 2.49
N ILE A 567 -37.08 6.84 2.30
CA ILE A 567 -36.49 5.73 1.55
C ILE A 567 -36.64 4.41 2.31
N GLN A 568 -36.43 4.42 3.62
CA GLN A 568 -36.61 3.23 4.45
C GLN A 568 -38.07 2.79 4.49
N ASP A 569 -39.02 3.72 4.60
CA ASP A 569 -40.47 3.43 4.55
C ASP A 569 -40.86 2.82 3.20
N MET A 570 -40.31 3.33 2.11
CA MET A 570 -40.50 2.76 0.77
C MET A 570 -39.97 1.32 0.69
N LEU A 571 -38.72 1.10 1.07
CA LEU A 571 -38.12 -0.24 1.06
C LEU A 571 -38.90 -1.22 1.94
N LYS A 572 -39.37 -0.75 3.11
CA LYS A 572 -40.22 -1.54 3.99
C LYS A 572 -41.54 -1.92 3.32
N SER A 573 -42.21 -0.96 2.72
CA SER A 573 -43.49 -1.18 2.05
C SER A 573 -43.38 -2.22 0.93
N VAL A 574 -42.29 -2.16 0.13
CA VAL A 574 -42.08 -3.12 -0.97
C VAL A 574 -41.73 -4.51 -0.44
N ALA A 575 -40.85 -4.60 0.56
CA ALA A 575 -40.47 -5.88 1.16
C ALA A 575 -41.69 -6.60 1.77
N GLU A 576 -42.51 -5.87 2.53
CA GLU A 576 -43.77 -6.39 3.12
C GLU A 576 -44.77 -6.81 2.04
N ALA A 577 -44.91 -6.04 0.96
CA ALA A 577 -45.79 -6.41 -0.18
C ALA A 577 -45.32 -7.69 -0.89
N LYS A 578 -44.01 -8.00 -0.84
CA LYS A 578 -43.43 -9.24 -1.36
C LYS A 578 -43.40 -10.38 -0.31
N GLY A 579 -43.98 -10.17 0.87
CA GLY A 579 -44.10 -11.17 1.93
C GLY A 579 -42.81 -11.39 2.74
N LEU A 580 -41.88 -10.44 2.72
CA LEU A 580 -40.64 -10.50 3.47
C LEU A 580 -40.72 -9.68 4.76
N ASP A 581 -40.02 -10.15 5.81
CA ASP A 581 -39.74 -9.33 6.98
C ASP A 581 -38.65 -8.30 6.61
N TYR A 582 -39.02 -7.01 6.70
CA TYR A 582 -38.13 -5.93 6.30
C TYR A 582 -36.84 -5.88 7.13
N ASP A 583 -36.94 -6.07 8.43
CA ASP A 583 -35.77 -5.92 9.31
C ASP A 583 -34.76 -7.04 9.05
N GLU A 584 -35.25 -8.27 8.84
CA GLU A 584 -34.38 -9.39 8.49
C GLU A 584 -33.79 -9.23 7.08
N TRP A 585 -34.60 -8.86 6.10
CA TRP A 585 -34.16 -8.61 4.73
C TRP A 585 -33.12 -7.50 4.66
N PHE A 586 -33.41 -6.35 5.25
CA PHE A 586 -32.48 -5.20 5.24
C PHE A 586 -31.18 -5.46 6.00
N LYS A 587 -31.25 -6.24 7.11
CA LYS A 587 -30.08 -6.76 7.81
C LYS A 587 -29.26 -7.69 6.92
N GLY A 588 -29.90 -8.51 6.12
CA GLY A 588 -29.25 -9.36 5.11
C GLY A 588 -28.46 -8.55 4.08
N LEU A 589 -29.08 -7.50 3.51
CA LEU A 589 -28.41 -6.59 2.58
C LEU A 589 -27.17 -5.90 3.21
N LYS A 590 -27.29 -5.46 4.47
CA LYS A 590 -26.14 -4.89 5.22
C LYS A 590 -25.03 -5.91 5.45
N ALA A 591 -25.39 -7.15 5.77
CA ALA A 591 -24.40 -8.23 5.97
C ALA A 591 -23.67 -8.57 4.67
N LYS A 592 -24.35 -8.52 3.53
CA LYS A 592 -23.78 -8.64 2.18
C LYS A 592 -23.04 -7.37 1.72
N LYS A 593 -23.03 -6.29 2.55
CA LYS A 593 -22.43 -4.99 2.23
C LYS A 593 -23.01 -4.31 0.98
N GLN A 594 -24.26 -4.53 0.68
CA GLN A 594 -24.95 -3.89 -0.44
C GLN A 594 -25.50 -2.49 -0.11
N ILE A 595 -25.56 -2.10 1.16
CA ILE A 595 -26.11 -0.83 1.64
C ILE A 595 -24.97 0.04 2.23
N HIS A 596 -24.79 1.22 1.66
CA HIS A 596 -23.75 2.16 2.00
C HIS A 596 -24.35 3.52 2.38
N ILE A 597 -24.14 3.99 3.61
CA ILE A 597 -24.80 5.20 4.13
C ILE A 597 -23.75 6.15 4.70
N GLU A 598 -23.67 7.34 4.13
CA GLU A 598 -22.88 8.47 4.63
C GLU A 598 -23.69 9.76 4.54
N VAL A 599 -24.57 9.96 5.52
CA VAL A 599 -25.49 11.10 5.57
C VAL A 599 -25.19 12.02 6.75
N TYR A 600 -25.40 13.34 6.62
CA TYR A 600 -25.05 14.40 7.56
C TYR A 600 -26.22 15.34 7.88
#